data_31c54e25c27ec95521741d09fcf8d492
#
_entry.id   31c54e25c27ec95521741d09fcf8d492
#
_cell.length_a   1.000
_cell.length_b   1.000
_cell.length_c   1.000
_cell.angle_alpha   90.00
_cell.angle_beta   90.00
_cell.angle_gamma   90.00
#
_symmetry.space_group_name_H-M   'P 1'
#
loop_
_entity.id
_entity.type
_entity.pdbx_description
1 polymer ?
#
loop_
_entity_poly.entity_id
_entity_poly.type
_entity_poly.pdbx_seq_one_letter_code
_entity_poly.pdbx_strand_id
1 'polypeptide(L)'
;MPSRRDLLVSLLAAPATLALGRAAFAQATPLQAAAAAVADGQAISRDALIAFAREVSKTPYQAPRADVPRALAQLNLEQYRQIRMKPEQRVWAGENRGFVLDLLPAGNVFTTPVTIRTVDGGIIRDKRFSAEQYD
;
A
#
# COMPACT_ATOMS: atom_id res chain seq x y z
N MET A 1 -32.97 -51.45 -46.97
CA MET A 1 -33.57 -50.67 -45.81
C MET A 1 -32.93 -51.19 -44.53
N PRO A 2 -32.01 -50.50 -43.95
CA PRO A 2 -31.44 -50.89 -42.64
C PRO A 2 -32.41 -50.61 -41.52
N SER A 3 -32.52 -51.57 -40.61
CA SER A 3 -33.43 -51.64 -39.49
C SER A 3 -33.09 -50.62 -38.42
N ARG A 4 -34.14 -50.08 -37.80
CA ARG A 4 -34.08 -49.08 -36.72
C ARG A 4 -33.45 -49.55 -35.41
N ARG A 5 -32.76 -50.70 -35.36
CA ARG A 5 -32.18 -51.31 -34.18
C ARG A 5 -30.69 -51.09 -34.00
N ASP A 6 -30.00 -50.54 -35.00
CA ASP A 6 -28.53 -50.38 -34.93
C ASP A 6 -28.05 -48.99 -34.46
N LEU A 7 -28.96 -48.15 -33.92
CA LEU A 7 -28.67 -46.79 -33.53
C LEU A 7 -28.50 -46.57 -31.99
N LEU A 8 -28.38 -47.67 -31.21
CA LEU A 8 -28.36 -47.56 -29.76
C LEU A 8 -27.12 -48.13 -29.04
N VAL A 9 -25.98 -48.24 -29.70
CA VAL A 9 -24.75 -48.64 -29.01
C VAL A 9 -23.60 -47.78 -29.47
N SER A 10 -23.53 -46.54 -29.00
CA SER A 10 -22.30 -45.74 -28.98
C SER A 10 -22.46 -44.59 -27.97
N LEU A 11 -22.81 -44.93 -26.72
CA LEU A 11 -22.63 -44.00 -25.62
C LEU A 11 -21.18 -44.18 -25.12
N LEU A 12 -20.24 -43.52 -25.77
CA LEU A 12 -18.86 -43.37 -25.29
C LEU A 12 -18.89 -42.58 -23.99
N ALA A 13 -18.67 -43.26 -22.89
CA ALA A 13 -18.37 -42.67 -21.60
C ALA A 13 -17.04 -41.90 -21.72
N ALA A 14 -17.11 -40.58 -21.84
CA ALA A 14 -15.96 -39.71 -21.66
C ALA A 14 -15.60 -39.70 -20.18
N PRO A 15 -14.35 -40.00 -19.80
CA PRO A 15 -13.93 -39.78 -18.42
C PRO A 15 -13.90 -38.27 -18.14
N ALA A 16 -14.75 -37.81 -17.24
CA ALA A 16 -14.66 -36.49 -16.68
C ALA A 16 -13.36 -36.41 -15.88
N THR A 17 -12.30 -35.93 -16.51
CA THR A 17 -11.11 -35.50 -15.80
C THR A 17 -11.48 -34.26 -14.98
N LEU A 18 -11.75 -34.49 -13.71
CA LEU A 18 -11.77 -33.42 -12.70
C LEU A 18 -10.37 -32.78 -12.69
N ALA A 19 -10.20 -31.71 -13.45
CA ALA A 19 -9.09 -30.81 -13.31
C ALA A 19 -9.25 -30.13 -11.92
N LEU A 20 -8.69 -30.76 -10.89
CA LEU A 20 -8.41 -30.11 -9.62
C LEU A 20 -7.46 -28.94 -9.95
N GLY A 21 -8.06 -27.77 -10.15
CA GLY A 21 -7.33 -26.52 -10.22
C GLY A 21 -6.50 -26.41 -8.94
N ARG A 22 -5.20 -26.67 -9.05
CA ARG A 22 -4.24 -26.25 -8.05
C ARG A 22 -4.37 -24.74 -7.97
N ALA A 23 -5.11 -24.25 -6.96
CA ALA A 23 -5.00 -22.88 -6.53
C ALA A 23 -3.52 -22.71 -6.15
N ALA A 24 -2.73 -22.15 -7.06
CA ALA A 24 -1.39 -21.71 -6.78
C ALA A 24 -1.54 -20.57 -5.77
N PHE A 25 -1.43 -20.89 -4.48
CA PHE A 25 -1.24 -19.87 -3.46
C PHE A 25 0.07 -19.18 -3.83
N ALA A 26 -0.04 -17.99 -4.40
CA ALA A 26 1.10 -17.15 -4.68
C ALA A 26 1.77 -16.87 -3.33
N GLN A 27 2.89 -17.53 -3.07
CA GLN A 27 3.66 -17.29 -1.85
C GLN A 27 4.17 -15.84 -1.92
N ALA A 28 3.89 -15.07 -0.87
CA ALA A 28 4.41 -13.72 -0.77
C ALA A 28 5.95 -13.74 -0.86
N THR A 29 6.51 -12.83 -1.62
CA THR A 29 7.96 -12.68 -1.67
C THR A 29 8.50 -12.30 -0.27
N PRO A 30 9.77 -12.57 0.05
CA PRO A 30 10.36 -12.17 1.33
C PRO A 30 10.18 -10.68 1.62
N LEU A 31 10.29 -9.83 0.59
CA LEU A 31 10.04 -8.39 0.71
C LEU A 31 8.58 -8.08 1.06
N GLN A 32 7.62 -8.74 0.42
CA GLN A 32 6.19 -8.53 0.71
C GLN A 32 5.85 -8.97 2.14
N ALA A 33 6.38 -10.10 2.59
CA ALA A 33 6.19 -10.58 3.95
C ALA A 33 6.79 -9.61 4.98
N ALA A 34 8.01 -9.13 4.75
CA ALA A 34 8.66 -8.17 5.62
C ALA A 34 7.94 -6.80 5.62
N ALA A 35 7.44 -6.34 4.47
CA ALA A 35 6.63 -5.12 4.38
C ALA A 35 5.31 -5.24 5.14
N ALA A 36 4.66 -6.41 5.09
CA ALA A 36 3.43 -6.67 5.84
C ALA A 36 3.65 -6.61 7.35
N ALA A 37 4.81 -7.03 7.84
CA ALA A 37 5.14 -7.00 9.27
C ALA A 37 5.35 -5.58 9.83
N VAL A 38 5.55 -4.58 8.97
CA VAL A 38 5.70 -3.17 9.35
C VAL A 38 4.57 -2.29 8.77
N ALA A 39 3.46 -2.89 8.37
CA ALA A 39 2.31 -2.20 7.79
C ALA A 39 1.44 -1.55 8.88
N ASP A 40 0.49 -0.72 8.44
CA ASP A 40 -0.54 -0.13 9.31
C ASP A 40 -1.28 -1.21 10.12
N GLY A 41 -1.53 -0.93 11.38
CA GLY A 41 -2.20 -1.84 12.30
C GLY A 41 -1.31 -2.93 12.92
N GLN A 42 -0.05 -3.07 12.51
CA GLN A 42 0.87 -4.05 13.09
C GLN A 42 1.54 -3.52 14.37
N ALA A 43 1.85 -4.43 15.29
CA ALA A 43 2.67 -4.10 16.44
C ALA A 43 4.09 -3.76 15.99
N ILE A 44 4.65 -2.68 16.53
CA ILE A 44 6.03 -2.31 16.21
C ILE A 44 7.01 -3.32 16.81
N SER A 45 7.98 -3.74 16.01
CA SER A 45 9.09 -4.57 16.43
C SER A 45 10.37 -4.08 15.78
N ARG A 46 11.42 -3.92 16.58
CA ARG A 46 12.75 -3.59 16.06
C ARG A 46 13.24 -4.63 15.07
N ASP A 47 13.01 -5.90 15.35
CA ASP A 47 13.47 -6.99 14.49
C ASP A 47 12.72 -7.01 13.16
N ALA A 48 11.41 -6.71 13.17
CA ALA A 48 10.62 -6.56 11.95
C ALA A 48 11.13 -5.40 11.09
N LEU A 49 11.48 -4.25 11.70
CA LEU A 49 12.05 -3.11 10.98
C LEU A 49 13.41 -3.46 10.36
N ILE A 50 14.27 -4.14 11.10
CA ILE A 50 15.58 -4.59 10.60
C ILE A 50 15.41 -5.59 9.46
N ALA A 51 14.49 -6.56 9.60
CA ALA A 51 14.19 -7.54 8.56
C ALA A 51 13.68 -6.85 7.29
N PHE A 52 12.76 -5.90 7.43
CA PHE A 52 12.28 -5.11 6.31
C PHE A 52 13.41 -4.32 5.61
N ALA A 53 14.24 -3.61 6.37
CA ALA A 53 15.36 -2.87 5.82
C ALA A 53 16.37 -3.77 5.07
N ARG A 54 16.63 -4.97 5.59
CA ARG A 54 17.47 -5.98 4.93
C ARG A 54 16.88 -6.45 3.60
N GLU A 55 15.56 -6.67 3.53
CA GLU A 55 14.93 -7.07 2.27
C GLU A 55 14.92 -5.92 1.26
N VAL A 56 14.64 -4.70 1.69
CA VAL A 56 14.73 -3.51 0.83
C VAL A 56 16.15 -3.34 0.28
N SER A 57 17.18 -3.52 1.09
CA SER A 57 18.57 -3.33 0.66
C SER A 57 19.05 -4.32 -0.42
N LYS A 58 18.35 -5.44 -0.59
CA LYS A 58 18.63 -6.43 -1.65
C LYS A 58 17.99 -6.06 -2.99
N THR A 59 17.08 -5.08 -3.02
CA THR A 59 16.38 -4.68 -4.23
C THR A 59 17.07 -3.47 -4.87
N PRO A 60 17.15 -3.39 -6.20
CA PRO A 60 17.63 -2.19 -6.87
C PRO A 60 16.78 -0.98 -6.49
N TYR A 61 17.42 0.17 -6.33
CA TYR A 61 16.69 1.40 -6.04
C TYR A 61 15.70 1.72 -7.16
N GLN A 62 14.47 1.99 -6.78
CA GLN A 62 13.43 2.52 -7.64
C GLN A 62 12.96 3.85 -7.07
N ALA A 63 13.04 4.91 -7.87
CA ALA A 63 12.53 6.21 -7.44
C ALA A 63 11.03 6.12 -7.15
N PRO A 64 10.56 6.61 -6.00
CA PRO A 64 9.15 6.66 -5.70
C PRO A 64 8.41 7.45 -6.78
N ARG A 65 7.31 6.92 -7.28
CA ARG A 65 6.45 7.67 -8.20
C ARG A 65 5.62 8.64 -7.38
N ALA A 66 5.79 9.92 -7.63
CA ALA A 66 4.92 10.94 -7.07
C ALA A 66 3.71 11.09 -7.98
N ASP A 67 2.56 10.69 -7.50
CA ASP A 67 1.28 11.11 -8.06
C ASP A 67 0.87 12.44 -7.39
N VAL A 68 1.59 13.50 -7.75
CA VAL A 68 1.31 14.84 -7.23
C VAL A 68 0.12 15.41 -7.99
N PRO A 69 -0.99 15.77 -7.33
CA PRO A 69 -2.11 16.41 -7.99
C PRO A 69 -1.63 17.63 -8.80
N ARG A 70 -2.10 17.74 -10.03
CA ARG A 70 -1.67 18.82 -10.96
C ARG A 70 -1.77 20.21 -10.33
N ALA A 71 -2.81 20.45 -9.56
CA ALA A 71 -3.00 21.71 -8.85
C ALA A 71 -1.83 22.03 -7.90
N LEU A 72 -1.33 21.06 -7.17
CA LEU A 72 -0.19 21.22 -6.24
C LEU A 72 1.15 21.29 -6.99
N ALA A 73 1.29 20.56 -8.11
CA ALA A 73 2.51 20.57 -8.91
C ALA A 73 2.72 21.91 -9.63
N GLN A 74 1.66 22.64 -9.92
CA GLN A 74 1.70 23.94 -10.63
C GLN A 74 1.84 25.16 -9.71
N LEU A 75 1.79 24.97 -8.40
CA LEU A 75 1.97 26.08 -7.46
C LEU A 75 3.39 26.66 -7.58
N ASN A 76 3.50 27.97 -7.50
CA ASN A 76 4.79 28.61 -7.29
C ASN A 76 5.19 28.52 -5.81
N LEU A 77 6.44 28.88 -5.49
CA LEU A 77 6.97 28.75 -4.13
C LEU A 77 6.17 29.58 -3.10
N GLU A 78 5.73 30.78 -3.46
CA GLU A 78 4.96 31.67 -2.58
C GLU A 78 3.59 31.06 -2.26
N GLN A 79 2.90 30.54 -3.27
CA GLN A 79 1.63 29.84 -3.09
C GLN A 79 1.80 28.57 -2.25
N TYR A 80 2.86 27.80 -2.51
CA TYR A 80 3.13 26.59 -1.74
C TYR A 80 3.43 26.90 -0.27
N ARG A 81 4.14 28.00 0.02
CA ARG A 81 4.42 28.45 1.38
C ARG A 81 3.18 28.93 2.16
N GLN A 82 2.09 29.24 1.46
CA GLN A 82 0.83 29.66 2.10
C GLN A 82 0.00 28.46 2.59
N ILE A 83 0.27 27.25 2.09
CA ILE A 83 -0.40 26.03 2.59
C ILE A 83 -0.07 25.85 4.07
N ARG A 84 -1.10 25.78 4.90
CA ARG A 84 -0.95 25.57 6.33
C ARG A 84 -1.83 24.41 6.77
N MET A 85 -1.23 23.50 7.57
CA MET A 85 -2.01 22.47 8.22
C MET A 85 -2.84 23.10 9.35
N LYS A 86 -4.13 22.80 9.40
CA LYS A 86 -5.02 23.26 10.44
C LYS A 86 -4.49 22.85 11.82
N PRO A 87 -4.47 23.74 12.82
CA PRO A 87 -3.87 23.43 14.12
C PRO A 87 -4.38 22.14 14.76
N GLU A 88 -5.69 21.88 14.63
CA GLU A 88 -6.35 20.71 15.19
C GLU A 88 -6.06 19.41 14.41
N GLN A 89 -5.57 19.53 13.18
CA GLN A 89 -5.21 18.40 12.32
C GLN A 89 -3.74 17.98 12.41
N ARG A 90 -2.94 18.78 13.12
CA ARG A 90 -1.53 18.45 13.36
C ARG A 90 -1.39 17.12 14.08
N VAL A 91 -0.40 16.36 13.70
CA VAL A 91 -0.11 15.10 14.41
C VAL A 91 0.25 15.42 15.86
N TRP A 92 -0.39 14.74 16.79
CA TRP A 92 -0.29 14.95 18.24
C TRP A 92 -0.83 16.30 18.74
N ALA A 93 -1.71 16.97 17.98
CA ALA A 93 -2.43 18.14 18.47
C ALA A 93 -3.22 17.77 19.75
N GLY A 94 -3.07 18.58 20.79
CA GLY A 94 -3.76 18.36 22.08
C GLY A 94 -3.17 17.26 22.98
N GLU A 95 -2.15 16.52 22.57
CA GLU A 95 -1.55 15.44 23.37
C GLU A 95 -0.47 15.90 24.37
N ASN A 96 -0.17 17.19 24.43
CA ASN A 96 0.82 17.77 25.34
C ASN A 96 2.20 17.08 25.34
N ARG A 97 2.67 16.68 24.14
CA ARG A 97 3.97 16.01 23.95
C ARG A 97 5.15 16.98 23.87
N GLY A 98 4.92 18.29 24.03
CA GLY A 98 5.94 19.33 23.88
C GLY A 98 6.25 19.71 22.43
N PHE A 99 5.69 19.03 21.45
CA PHE A 99 5.81 19.31 20.01
C PHE A 99 4.61 18.75 19.25
N VAL A 100 4.40 19.26 18.06
CA VAL A 100 3.44 18.76 17.06
C VAL A 100 4.16 18.59 15.74
N LEU A 101 3.59 17.81 14.84
CA LEU A 101 4.14 17.60 13.49
C LEU A 101 3.14 18.10 12.46
N ASP A 102 3.57 19.03 11.62
CA ASP A 102 2.86 19.48 10.43
C ASP A 102 3.30 18.62 9.24
N LEU A 103 2.34 18.06 8.55
CA LEU A 103 2.58 17.36 7.29
C LEU A 103 2.41 18.35 6.14
N LEU A 104 3.31 18.33 5.17
CA LEU A 104 3.19 19.14 3.97
C LEU A 104 2.86 18.24 2.77
N PRO A 105 1.94 18.64 1.90
CA PRO A 105 1.64 17.90 0.69
C PRO A 105 2.82 17.92 -0.27
N ALA A 106 3.01 16.86 -1.05
CA ALA A 106 3.94 16.91 -2.17
C ALA A 106 3.45 17.96 -3.20
N GLY A 107 4.39 18.80 -3.67
CA GLY A 107 4.06 19.86 -4.61
C GLY A 107 5.25 20.77 -4.86
N ASN A 108 5.15 21.68 -5.83
CA ASN A 108 6.22 22.58 -6.22
C ASN A 108 7.54 21.80 -6.46
N VAL A 109 8.61 22.11 -5.73
CA VAL A 109 9.91 21.39 -5.80
C VAL A 109 9.97 20.09 -4.99
N PHE A 110 8.99 19.87 -4.12
CA PHE A 110 8.92 18.68 -3.24
C PHE A 110 8.07 17.59 -3.89
N THR A 111 8.61 16.96 -4.92
CA THR A 111 7.89 15.97 -5.72
C THR A 111 8.07 14.53 -5.28
N THR A 112 9.01 14.26 -4.37
CA THR A 112 9.25 12.92 -3.85
C THR A 112 8.32 12.62 -2.69
N PRO A 113 7.41 11.63 -2.79
CA PRO A 113 6.51 11.29 -1.71
C PRO A 113 7.26 10.63 -0.56
N VAL A 114 6.83 10.91 0.66
CA VAL A 114 7.34 10.28 1.89
C VAL A 114 6.18 9.62 2.60
N THR A 115 6.33 8.35 2.94
CA THR A 115 5.37 7.64 3.79
C THR A 115 5.71 7.91 5.24
N ILE A 116 4.76 8.49 5.98
CA ILE A 116 4.93 8.79 7.40
C ILE A 116 4.09 7.81 8.21
N ARG A 117 4.74 7.18 9.18
CA ARG A 117 4.13 6.27 10.13
C ARG A 117 4.40 6.75 11.54
N THR A 118 3.38 6.71 12.37
CA THR A 118 3.51 6.93 13.81
C THR A 118 3.36 5.60 14.54
N VAL A 119 3.89 5.54 15.75
CA VAL A 119 3.64 4.41 16.64
C VAL A 119 2.80 4.94 17.80
N ASP A 120 1.64 4.36 17.98
CA ASP A 120 0.70 4.75 19.00
C ASP A 120 0.28 3.51 19.80
N GLY A 121 0.53 3.52 21.11
CA GLY A 121 0.32 2.34 21.95
C GLY A 121 1.07 1.08 21.48
N GLY A 122 2.22 1.24 20.82
CA GLY A 122 2.98 0.11 20.25
C GLY A 122 2.48 -0.37 18.88
N ILE A 123 1.46 0.26 18.31
CA ILE A 123 0.88 -0.10 17.02
C ILE A 123 1.27 0.93 15.96
N ILE A 124 1.66 0.45 14.78
CA ILE A 124 1.99 1.28 13.62
C ILE A 124 0.72 1.88 13.04
N ARG A 125 0.74 3.18 12.75
CA ARG A 125 -0.36 3.93 12.12
C ARG A 125 0.15 4.73 10.93
N ASP A 126 -0.39 4.47 9.75
CA ASP A 126 -0.11 5.27 8.56
C ASP A 126 -0.76 6.65 8.68
N LYS A 127 0.02 7.70 8.49
CA LYS A 127 -0.51 9.05 8.35
C LYS A 127 -0.73 9.35 6.87
N ARG A 128 -2.00 9.52 6.51
CA ARG A 128 -2.42 9.81 5.14
C ARG A 128 -2.68 11.31 4.99
N PHE A 129 -2.35 11.80 3.82
CA PHE A 129 -2.68 13.14 3.39
C PHE A 129 -4.17 13.23 3.01
N SER A 130 -4.84 14.30 3.45
CA SER A 130 -6.16 14.70 2.98
C SER A 130 -6.17 16.22 2.79
N ALA A 131 -6.73 16.70 1.67
CA ALA A 131 -6.82 18.13 1.40
C ALA A 131 -7.61 18.90 2.48
N GLU A 132 -8.54 18.25 3.15
CA GLU A 132 -9.35 18.83 4.23
C GLU A 132 -8.55 19.22 5.47
N GLN A 133 -7.31 18.72 5.60
CA GLN A 133 -6.41 19.02 6.72
C GLN A 133 -5.72 20.38 6.58
N TYR A 134 -5.92 21.08 5.47
CA TYR A 134 -5.19 22.32 5.14
C TYR A 134 -6.14 23.48 4.85
N ASP A 135 -5.61 24.69 5.06
CA ASP A 135 -6.16 25.96 4.64
C ASP A 135 -5.38 26.50 3.43
#